data_091274cd7ffe84ed2f51603ae7c6bf84
#
_entry.id   091274cd7ffe84ed2f51603ae7c6bf84
#
_cell.length_a   1.000
_cell.length_b   1.000
_cell.length_c   1.000
_cell.angle_alpha   90.00
_cell.angle_beta   90.00
_cell.angle_gamma   90.00
#
_symmetry.space_group_name_H-M   'P 1'
#
loop_
_entity.id
_entity.type
_entity.pdbx_description
1 polymer ?
#
loop_
_entity_poly.entity_id
_entity_poly.type
_entity_poly.pdbx_seq_one_letter_code
_entity_poly.pdbx_strand_id
1 'polypeptide(L)'
;MNLTVVDHLGVAVPSIDEALKFWQDTLGIKCHGVEVVEDQKVKTAFLPVKDTEFELLEPTSEDSPVAKFMEKNGGRGGLHHVAISVENLEAALAELKEKGVKLIDEKPRRGAGGAMIAFLHPKATGGVLLELCERG
;
A
#
# COMPACT_ATOMS: atom_id res chain seq x y z
N MET A 1 -18.40 -3.05 9.32
CA MET A 1 -17.06 -3.69 9.29
C MET A 1 -16.20 -3.18 10.43
N ASN A 2 -15.28 -4.00 10.89
CA ASN A 2 -14.40 -3.62 12.00
C ASN A 2 -13.04 -3.17 11.48
N LEU A 3 -12.85 -1.86 11.43
CA LEU A 3 -11.57 -1.23 11.12
C LEU A 3 -10.77 -1.19 12.42
N THR A 4 -9.51 -1.60 12.38
CA THR A 4 -8.72 -1.70 13.61
C THR A 4 -7.63 -0.65 13.71
N VAL A 5 -6.80 -0.51 12.70
CA VAL A 5 -5.67 0.41 12.74
C VAL A 5 -5.30 0.85 11.32
N VAL A 6 -4.69 2.01 11.19
CA VAL A 6 -4.02 2.36 9.93
C VAL A 6 -2.79 1.47 9.84
N ASP A 7 -2.87 0.48 8.97
CA ASP A 7 -1.82 -0.55 8.87
C ASP A 7 -0.54 0.02 8.29
N HIS A 8 -0.64 0.69 7.15
CA HIS A 8 0.53 1.28 6.53
C HIS A 8 0.19 2.43 5.59
N LEU A 9 1.21 3.19 5.27
CA LEU A 9 1.18 4.26 4.29
C LEU A 9 2.16 3.86 3.19
N GLY A 10 1.66 3.69 1.97
CA GLY A 10 2.48 3.32 0.83
C GLY A 10 3.06 4.56 0.17
N VAL A 11 4.36 4.66 0.12
CA VAL A 11 5.08 5.81 -0.44
C VAL A 11 5.90 5.36 -1.65
N ALA A 12 5.56 5.88 -2.81
CA ALA A 12 6.30 5.58 -4.03
C ALA A 12 7.64 6.33 -4.03
N VAL A 13 8.71 5.61 -4.33
CA VAL A 13 10.06 6.20 -4.39
C VAL A 13 10.76 5.71 -5.65
N PRO A 14 11.61 6.56 -6.28
CA PRO A 14 12.41 6.10 -7.41
C PRO A 14 13.46 5.05 -7.03
N SER A 15 13.97 5.11 -5.81
CA SER A 15 15.00 4.20 -5.31
C SER A 15 14.84 4.02 -3.81
N ILE A 16 14.67 2.78 -3.37
CA ILE A 16 14.62 2.47 -1.94
C ILE A 16 15.95 2.78 -1.28
N ASP A 17 17.07 2.44 -1.93
CA ASP A 17 18.38 2.70 -1.35
C ASP A 17 18.59 4.19 -1.08
N GLU A 18 18.21 5.05 -2.00
CA GLU A 18 18.33 6.49 -1.81
C GLU A 18 17.35 7.00 -0.76
N ALA A 19 16.11 6.50 -0.78
CA ALA A 19 15.09 6.92 0.20
C ALA A 19 15.48 6.56 1.63
N LEU A 20 16.13 5.43 1.83
CA LEU A 20 16.55 4.99 3.16
C LEU A 20 17.58 5.94 3.80
N LYS A 21 18.31 6.71 3.02
CA LYS A 21 19.22 7.72 3.57
C LYS A 21 18.47 8.75 4.41
N PHE A 22 17.24 9.08 4.02
CA PHE A 22 16.41 9.98 4.80
C PHE A 22 15.59 9.22 5.85
N TRP A 23 14.81 8.24 5.41
CA TRP A 23 13.85 7.56 6.29
C TRP A 23 14.53 6.76 7.40
N GLN A 24 15.62 6.09 7.10
CA GLN A 24 16.33 5.30 8.09
C GLN A 24 17.48 6.07 8.73
N ASP A 25 18.39 6.61 7.91
CA ASP A 25 19.61 7.22 8.46
C ASP A 25 19.34 8.55 9.16
N THR A 26 18.45 9.37 8.60
CA THR A 26 18.14 10.70 9.17
C THR A 26 17.05 10.63 10.23
N LEU A 27 15.91 9.98 9.90
CA LEU A 27 14.80 9.88 10.86
C LEU A 27 15.00 8.78 11.91
N GLY A 28 15.84 7.81 11.64
CA GLY A 28 16.09 6.74 12.59
C GLY A 28 15.07 5.60 12.55
N ILE A 29 14.23 5.52 11.50
CA ILE A 29 13.28 4.43 11.37
C ILE A 29 14.01 3.22 10.82
N LYS A 30 14.08 2.13 11.60
CA LYS A 30 14.80 0.94 11.18
C LYS A 30 14.03 0.18 10.11
N CYS A 31 14.66 -0.09 8.98
CA CYS A 31 14.09 -0.93 7.94
C CYS A 31 14.12 -2.39 8.39
N HIS A 32 12.96 -3.03 8.43
CA HIS A 32 12.82 -4.41 8.87
C HIS A 32 12.97 -5.44 7.76
N GLY A 33 13.16 -4.99 6.54
CA GLY A 33 13.36 -5.89 5.42
C GLY A 33 12.86 -5.29 4.12
N VAL A 34 13.17 -5.99 3.04
CA VAL A 34 12.77 -5.62 1.69
C VAL A 34 12.21 -6.87 1.01
N GLU A 35 11.10 -6.71 0.32
CA GLU A 35 10.43 -7.82 -0.35
C GLU A 35 10.05 -7.41 -1.78
N VAL A 36 10.19 -8.33 -2.74
CA VAL A 36 9.69 -8.10 -4.10
C VAL A 36 8.33 -8.78 -4.22
N VAL A 37 7.30 -8.00 -4.54
CA VAL A 37 5.96 -8.51 -4.78
C VAL A 37 5.77 -8.56 -6.30
N GLU A 38 6.03 -9.71 -6.89
CA GLU A 38 6.09 -9.83 -8.35
C GLU A 38 4.77 -9.55 -9.06
N ASP A 39 3.66 -9.99 -8.49
CA ASP A 39 2.34 -9.74 -9.07
C ASP A 39 2.02 -8.26 -9.17
N GLN A 40 2.55 -7.44 -8.27
CA GLN A 40 2.35 -6.01 -8.25
C GLN A 40 3.50 -5.24 -8.88
N LYS A 41 4.55 -5.95 -9.30
CA LYS A 41 5.74 -5.37 -9.94
C LYS A 41 6.35 -4.26 -9.10
N VAL A 42 6.55 -4.57 -7.82
CA VAL A 42 7.03 -3.59 -6.86
C VAL A 42 8.00 -4.24 -5.87
N LYS A 43 9.01 -3.47 -5.47
CA LYS A 43 9.92 -3.81 -4.38
C LYS A 43 9.50 -2.95 -3.20
N THR A 44 9.32 -3.56 -2.05
CA THR A 44 8.77 -2.88 -0.86
C THR A 44 9.76 -2.95 0.30
N ALA A 45 10.03 -1.80 0.93
CA ALA A 45 10.82 -1.73 2.15
C ALA A 45 9.87 -1.41 3.31
N PHE A 46 10.03 -2.12 4.42
CA PHE A 46 9.13 -2.02 5.57
C PHE A 46 9.78 -1.20 6.68
N LEU A 47 9.17 -0.06 7.02
CA LEU A 47 9.67 0.87 8.04
C LEU A 47 8.60 1.09 9.12
N PRO A 48 8.57 0.24 10.15
CA PRO A 48 7.53 0.36 11.18
C PRO A 48 7.72 1.58 12.08
N VAL A 49 6.60 2.22 12.42
CA VAL A 49 6.51 3.30 13.38
C VAL A 49 5.38 2.93 14.33
N LYS A 50 5.69 2.22 15.40
CA LYS A 50 4.71 1.65 16.35
C LYS A 50 3.69 0.76 15.63
N ASP A 51 2.41 1.13 15.70
CA ASP A 51 1.33 0.31 15.15
C ASP A 51 1.10 0.51 13.66
N THR A 52 1.80 1.47 13.06
CA THR A 52 1.70 1.79 11.65
C THR A 52 3.06 1.57 11.01
N GLU A 53 3.09 1.45 9.70
CA GLU A 53 4.34 1.23 9.00
C GLU A 53 4.35 2.05 7.71
N PHE A 54 5.50 2.62 7.38
CA PHE A 54 5.69 3.16 6.03
C PHE A 54 6.20 2.04 5.15
N GLU A 55 5.61 1.88 3.99
CA GLU A 55 6.11 0.97 2.97
C GLU A 55 6.63 1.79 1.82
N LEU A 56 7.95 1.75 1.61
CA LEU A 56 8.55 2.42 0.47
C LEU A 56 8.43 1.50 -0.73
N LEU A 57 7.88 2.01 -1.81
CA LEU A 57 7.53 1.24 -3.00
C LEU A 57 8.37 1.68 -4.19
N GLU A 58 9.24 0.80 -4.66
CA GLU A 58 10.06 1.04 -5.84
C GLU A 58 9.55 0.14 -6.97
N PRO A 59 9.17 0.69 -8.13
CA PRO A 59 8.68 -0.15 -9.22
C PRO A 59 9.79 -1.03 -9.78
N THR A 60 9.46 -2.26 -10.14
CA THR A 60 10.43 -3.19 -10.74
C THR A 60 10.36 -3.19 -12.27
N SER A 61 9.36 -2.53 -12.85
CA SER A 61 9.21 -2.42 -14.31
C SER A 61 8.38 -1.19 -14.66
N GLU A 62 8.46 -0.77 -15.92
CA GLU A 62 7.74 0.42 -16.40
C GLU A 62 6.22 0.26 -16.38
N ASP A 63 5.73 -0.96 -16.46
CA ASP A 63 4.29 -1.23 -16.43
C ASP A 63 3.75 -1.45 -15.01
N SER A 64 4.57 -1.24 -13.98
CA SER A 64 4.13 -1.28 -12.59
C SER A 64 3.11 -0.16 -12.32
N PRO A 65 2.05 -0.44 -11.53
CA PRO A 65 1.13 0.63 -11.09
C PRO A 65 1.84 1.77 -10.38
N VAL A 66 2.90 1.46 -9.62
CA VAL A 66 3.70 2.49 -8.92
C VAL A 66 4.48 3.33 -9.92
N ALA A 67 5.05 2.71 -10.97
CA ALA A 67 5.74 3.44 -12.03
C ALA A 67 4.79 4.41 -12.75
N LYS A 68 3.57 3.95 -13.03
CA LYS A 68 2.56 4.79 -13.67
C LYS A 68 2.12 5.94 -12.77
N PHE A 69 2.02 5.69 -11.47
CA PHE A 69 1.72 6.74 -10.50
C PHE A 69 2.79 7.83 -10.53
N MET A 70 4.07 7.44 -10.49
CA MET A 70 5.16 8.41 -10.53
C MET A 70 5.23 9.15 -11.86
N GLU A 71 4.96 8.48 -12.97
CA GLU A 71 4.92 9.12 -14.28
C GLU A 71 3.90 10.26 -14.30
N LYS A 72 2.71 10.01 -13.76
CA LYS A 72 1.67 11.04 -13.66
C LYS A 72 2.05 12.16 -12.69
N ASN A 73 2.98 11.90 -11.79
CA ASN A 73 3.45 12.85 -10.79
C ASN A 73 4.75 13.53 -11.21
N GLY A 74 5.03 13.59 -12.50
CA GLY A 74 6.22 14.25 -13.04
C GLY A 74 7.51 13.49 -12.76
N GLY A 75 7.46 12.18 -12.59
CA GLY A 75 8.63 11.35 -12.31
C GLY A 75 9.03 11.34 -10.85
N ARG A 76 8.25 12.00 -9.98
CA ARG A 76 8.55 12.08 -8.55
C ARG A 76 7.77 11.04 -7.77
N GLY A 77 8.32 10.66 -6.61
CA GLY A 77 7.60 9.83 -5.66
C GLY A 77 6.53 10.61 -4.92
N GLY A 78 5.93 9.97 -3.93
CA GLY A 78 4.91 10.57 -3.11
C GLY A 78 4.02 9.53 -2.48
N LEU A 79 3.04 9.97 -1.71
CA LEU A 79 2.09 9.06 -1.06
C LEU A 79 1.25 8.38 -2.12
N HIS A 80 1.33 7.04 -2.16
CA HIS A 80 0.65 6.23 -3.15
C HIS A 80 -0.70 5.72 -2.64
N HIS A 81 -0.74 5.20 -1.42
CA HIS A 81 -1.98 4.69 -0.84
C HIS A 81 -1.93 4.66 0.68
N VAL A 82 -3.12 4.53 1.27
CA VAL A 82 -3.30 4.33 2.70
C VAL A 82 -3.99 2.98 2.89
N ALA A 83 -3.50 2.18 3.81
CA ALA A 83 -4.08 0.88 4.10
C ALA A 83 -4.64 0.84 5.52
N ILE A 84 -5.84 0.30 5.66
CA ILE A 84 -6.50 0.13 6.95
C ILE A 84 -6.74 -1.35 7.17
N SER A 85 -6.39 -1.84 8.35
CA SER A 85 -6.64 -3.23 8.73
C SER A 85 -8.11 -3.46 9.07
N VAL A 86 -8.63 -4.59 8.63
CA VAL A 86 -9.99 -5.04 8.97
C VAL A 86 -9.91 -6.45 9.53
N GLU A 87 -10.88 -6.81 10.37
CA GLU A 87 -10.91 -8.15 10.96
C GLU A 87 -11.27 -9.24 9.95
N ASN A 88 -12.14 -8.92 9.00
CA ASN A 88 -12.57 -9.89 7.99
C ASN A 88 -12.71 -9.19 6.65
N LEU A 89 -11.73 -9.38 5.80
CA LEU A 89 -11.66 -8.67 4.51
C LEU A 89 -12.80 -9.09 3.56
N GLU A 90 -13.11 -10.38 3.50
CA GLU A 90 -14.20 -10.84 2.62
C GLU A 90 -15.53 -10.24 3.02
N ALA A 91 -15.81 -10.21 4.32
CA ALA A 91 -17.04 -9.61 4.83
C ALA A 91 -17.08 -8.11 4.58
N ALA A 92 -15.95 -7.44 4.74
CA ALA A 92 -15.85 -6.00 4.46
C ALA A 92 -16.15 -5.69 3.00
N LEU A 93 -15.59 -6.48 2.09
CA LEU A 93 -15.83 -6.28 0.66
C LEU A 93 -17.30 -6.55 0.30
N ALA A 94 -17.91 -7.55 0.89
CA ALA A 94 -19.32 -7.85 0.65
C ALA A 94 -20.21 -6.68 1.13
N GLU A 95 -19.90 -6.13 2.30
CA GLU A 95 -20.62 -4.98 2.84
C GLU A 95 -20.47 -3.76 1.93
N LEU A 96 -19.28 -3.49 1.45
CA LEU A 96 -19.02 -2.35 0.55
C LEU A 96 -19.76 -2.50 -0.78
N LYS A 97 -19.82 -3.71 -1.33
CA LYS A 97 -20.58 -3.98 -2.54
C LYS A 97 -22.07 -3.70 -2.32
N GLU A 98 -22.63 -4.14 -1.21
CA GLU A 98 -24.03 -3.87 -0.87
C GLU A 98 -24.31 -2.38 -0.81
N LYS A 99 -23.35 -1.61 -0.31
CA LYS A 99 -23.48 -0.15 -0.20
C LYS A 99 -23.22 0.58 -1.52
N GLY A 100 -22.94 -0.15 -2.59
CA GLY A 100 -22.71 0.43 -3.90
C GLY A 100 -21.35 1.07 -4.09
N VAL A 101 -20.39 0.73 -3.23
CA VAL A 101 -19.02 1.26 -3.30
C VAL A 101 -18.27 0.61 -4.46
N LYS A 102 -17.59 1.43 -5.27
CA LYS A 102 -16.81 0.93 -6.39
C LYS A 102 -15.49 0.36 -5.90
N LEU A 103 -15.22 -0.91 -6.19
CA LEU A 103 -14.01 -1.61 -5.80
C LEU A 103 -13.09 -1.82 -7.00
N ILE A 104 -11.77 -1.73 -6.78
CA ILE A 104 -10.80 -2.18 -7.77
C ILE A 104 -10.72 -3.71 -7.66
N ASP A 105 -10.55 -4.22 -6.44
CA ASP A 105 -10.50 -5.66 -6.19
C ASP A 105 -11.80 -6.11 -5.53
N GLU A 106 -12.52 -6.99 -6.19
CA GLU A 106 -13.76 -7.53 -5.62
C GLU A 106 -13.51 -8.73 -4.71
N LYS A 107 -12.31 -9.30 -4.78
CA LYS A 107 -11.87 -10.41 -3.95
C LYS A 107 -10.50 -10.12 -3.37
N PRO A 108 -10.20 -10.65 -2.16
CA PRO A 108 -8.87 -10.50 -1.59
C PRO A 108 -7.78 -11.09 -2.48
N ARG A 109 -6.62 -10.45 -2.49
CA ARG A 109 -5.42 -10.96 -3.13
C ARG A 109 -4.22 -10.75 -2.22
N ARG A 110 -3.14 -11.45 -2.50
CA ARG A 110 -1.94 -11.36 -1.67
C ARG A 110 -1.21 -10.04 -1.90
N GLY A 111 -0.83 -9.37 -0.81
CA GLY A 111 -0.01 -8.18 -0.82
C GLY A 111 1.34 -8.41 -0.16
N ALA A 112 2.07 -7.32 0.06
CA ALA A 112 3.35 -7.36 0.74
C ALA A 112 3.20 -7.84 2.18
N GLY A 113 4.24 -8.50 2.71
CA GLY A 113 4.24 -8.95 4.10
C GLY A 113 3.27 -10.09 4.40
N GLY A 114 2.77 -10.78 3.38
CA GLY A 114 1.86 -11.90 3.55
C GLY A 114 0.42 -11.53 3.89
N ALA A 115 0.08 -10.25 3.88
CA ALA A 115 -1.29 -9.81 4.13
C ALA A 115 -2.19 -10.13 2.93
N MET A 116 -3.48 -10.30 3.19
CA MET A 116 -4.48 -10.31 2.12
C MET A 116 -5.02 -8.91 1.99
N ILE A 117 -5.14 -8.42 0.75
CA ILE A 117 -5.48 -7.03 0.49
C ILE A 117 -6.56 -6.89 -0.57
N ALA A 118 -7.18 -5.71 -0.59
CA ALA A 118 -8.08 -5.31 -1.66
C ALA A 118 -8.11 -3.78 -1.72
N PHE A 119 -8.06 -3.24 -2.93
CA PHE A 119 -8.13 -1.79 -3.14
C PHE A 119 -9.54 -1.34 -3.49
N LEU A 120 -9.95 -0.20 -2.93
CA LEU A 120 -11.14 0.51 -3.33
C LEU A 120 -10.78 1.47 -4.46
N HIS A 121 -11.74 1.73 -5.34
CA HIS A 121 -11.51 2.69 -6.41
C HIS A 121 -11.45 4.11 -5.82
N PRO A 122 -10.50 4.97 -6.28
CA PRO A 122 -10.39 6.34 -5.75
C PRO A 122 -11.66 7.17 -5.82
N LYS A 123 -12.56 6.86 -6.75
CA LYS A 123 -13.86 7.54 -6.82
C LYS A 123 -14.70 7.35 -5.56
N ALA A 124 -14.51 6.23 -4.85
CA ALA A 124 -15.26 5.95 -3.64
C ALA A 124 -14.83 6.83 -2.47
N THR A 125 -13.61 7.32 -2.50
CA THR A 125 -13.01 8.09 -1.39
C THR A 125 -12.79 9.56 -1.70
N GLY A 126 -13.14 9.99 -2.91
CA GLY A 126 -12.87 11.37 -3.32
C GLY A 126 -11.44 11.62 -3.77
N GLY A 127 -10.71 10.58 -4.15
CA GLY A 127 -9.39 10.72 -4.72
C GLY A 127 -8.27 9.98 -4.01
N VAL A 128 -8.54 9.37 -2.85
CA VAL A 128 -7.53 8.61 -2.11
C VAL A 128 -7.60 7.15 -2.52
N LEU A 129 -6.45 6.57 -2.90
CA LEU A 129 -6.36 5.14 -3.12
C LEU A 129 -6.31 4.45 -1.76
N LEU A 130 -7.41 3.81 -1.38
CA LEU A 130 -7.55 3.15 -0.09
C LEU A 130 -7.44 1.64 -0.26
N GLU A 131 -6.61 1.04 0.57
CA GLU A 131 -6.45 -0.41 0.65
C GLU A 131 -7.07 -0.90 1.95
N LEU A 132 -7.75 -2.02 1.90
CA LEU A 132 -8.13 -2.76 3.11
C LEU A 132 -7.24 -3.98 3.18
N CYS A 133 -6.78 -4.32 4.38
CA CYS A 133 -5.92 -5.50 4.54
C CYS A 133 -6.31 -6.30 5.76
N GLU A 134 -6.05 -7.60 5.67
CA GLU A 134 -6.26 -8.53 6.77
C GLU A 134 -4.97 -9.32 6.96
N ARG A 135 -4.42 -9.26 8.17
CA ARG A 135 -3.24 -10.02 8.52
C ARG A 135 -3.65 -11.26 9.30
N GLY A 136 -3.06 -12.37 8.92
CA GLY A 136 -3.37 -13.65 9.55
C GLY A 136 -2.72 -13.84 10.91
#